data_85d76c57b14996b46d056e389be2d278
#
_entry.id   85d76c57b14996b46d056e389be2d278
#
_cell.length_a   1.000
_cell.length_b   1.000
_cell.length_c   1.000
_cell.angle_alpha   90.00
_cell.angle_beta   90.00
_cell.angle_gamma   90.00
#
_symmetry.space_group_name_H-M   'P 1'
#
loop_
_entity.id
_entity.type
_entity.pdbx_description
1 polymer ?
#
loop_
_entity_poly.entity_id
_entity_poly.type
_entity_poly.pdbx_seq_one_letter_code
_entity_poly.pdbx_strand_id
1 'polypeptide(L)'
;MRDTITTIRLSESLATEPLLISQLVRVAILQIGMQPFWDGVVDHKWSAAHLAKLRDTLQPINLMEGMARCFRGERNMINFWMSRLHGGGSDATRELGMITDESIPVGLGLPDGWIYQNQ
;
A
#
# COMPACT_ATOMS: atom_id res chain seq x y z
N MET A 1 19.05 18.01 -4.06
CA MET A 1 18.24 18.45 -2.89
C MET A 1 16.79 18.77 -3.25
N ARG A 2 16.51 19.64 -4.24
CA ARG A 2 15.14 19.99 -4.63
C ARG A 2 14.34 18.73 -5.01
N ASP A 3 14.91 17.89 -5.85
CA ASP A 3 14.27 16.68 -6.35
C ASP A 3 13.99 15.67 -5.23
N THR A 4 14.96 15.47 -4.31
CA THR A 4 14.78 14.64 -3.12
C THR A 4 13.57 15.09 -2.28
N ILE A 5 13.47 16.39 -1.99
CA ILE A 5 12.34 16.94 -1.20
C ILE A 5 11.03 16.79 -1.96
N THR A 6 11.02 17.01 -3.27
CA THR A 6 9.81 16.84 -4.11
C THR A 6 9.35 15.39 -4.11
N THR A 7 10.29 14.44 -4.24
CA THR A 7 9.97 13.00 -4.21
C THR A 7 9.43 12.57 -2.84
N ILE A 8 10.01 13.08 -1.74
CA ILE A 8 9.48 12.83 -0.39
C ILE A 8 8.05 13.36 -0.26
N ARG A 9 7.76 14.58 -0.73
CA ARG A 9 6.40 15.13 -0.71
C ARG A 9 5.42 14.33 -1.57
N LEU A 10 5.87 13.81 -2.71
CA LEU A 10 5.05 12.93 -3.53
C LEU A 10 4.70 11.64 -2.78
N SER A 11 5.65 11.05 -2.05
CA SER A 11 5.35 9.88 -1.21
C SER A 11 4.30 10.18 -0.15
N GLU A 12 4.32 11.38 0.44
CA GLU A 12 3.36 11.79 1.47
C GLU A 12 1.92 11.96 0.93
N SER A 13 1.73 12.18 -0.37
CA SER A 13 0.38 12.22 -0.96
C SER A 13 -0.36 10.89 -0.83
N LEU A 14 0.36 9.77 -0.67
CA LEU A 14 -0.18 8.43 -0.47
C LEU A 14 -0.35 8.06 1.02
N ALA A 15 0.06 8.93 1.94
CA ALA A 15 0.13 8.61 3.37
C ALA A 15 -1.23 8.26 4.00
N THR A 16 -2.32 8.81 3.47
CA THR A 16 -3.67 8.65 4.00
C THR A 16 -4.44 7.48 3.39
N GLU A 17 -3.94 6.88 2.32
CA GLU A 17 -4.62 5.79 1.64
C GLU A 17 -4.61 4.50 2.49
N PRO A 18 -5.77 3.86 2.70
CA PRO A 18 -5.89 2.66 3.53
C PRO A 18 -5.61 1.37 2.78
N LEU A 19 -4.78 1.40 1.73
CA LEU A 19 -4.44 0.26 0.88
C LEU A 19 -2.98 -0.12 1.04
N LEU A 20 -2.72 -1.42 1.16
CA LEU A 20 -1.36 -1.94 1.30
C LEU A 20 -0.49 -1.58 0.09
N ILE A 21 -1.05 -1.69 -1.11
CA ILE A 21 -0.33 -1.35 -2.35
C ILE A 21 0.14 0.11 -2.36
N SER A 22 -0.69 1.04 -1.90
CA SER A 22 -0.34 2.46 -1.82
C SER A 22 0.81 2.71 -0.83
N GLN A 23 0.84 2.00 0.30
CA GLN A 23 1.95 2.10 1.25
C GLN A 23 3.24 1.49 0.70
N LEU A 24 3.18 0.39 -0.06
CA LEU A 24 4.35 -0.16 -0.75
C LEU A 24 4.91 0.80 -1.80
N VAL A 25 4.04 1.42 -2.59
CA VAL A 25 4.44 2.46 -3.56
C VAL A 25 5.05 3.66 -2.83
N ARG A 26 4.48 4.10 -1.71
CA ARG A 26 5.02 5.17 -0.87
C ARG A 26 6.46 4.88 -0.42
N VAL A 27 6.71 3.68 0.09
CA VAL A 27 8.06 3.25 0.50
C VAL A 27 9.02 3.23 -0.69
N ALA A 28 8.59 2.70 -1.85
CA ALA A 28 9.40 2.68 -3.06
C ALA A 28 9.79 4.10 -3.52
N ILE A 29 8.84 5.03 -3.51
CA ILE A 29 9.10 6.44 -3.84
C ILE A 29 10.12 7.05 -2.86
N LEU A 30 10.00 6.77 -1.56
CA LEU A 30 10.97 7.24 -0.57
C LEU A 30 12.37 6.68 -0.82
N GLN A 31 12.49 5.39 -1.15
CA GLN A 31 13.77 4.76 -1.49
C GLN A 31 14.43 5.44 -2.69
N ILE A 32 13.66 5.65 -3.78
CA ILE A 32 14.15 6.35 -4.98
C ILE A 32 14.59 7.78 -4.63
N GLY A 33 13.80 8.49 -3.83
CA GLY A 33 14.12 9.86 -3.42
C GLY A 33 15.36 9.98 -2.53
N MET A 34 15.75 8.91 -1.83
CA MET A 34 16.94 8.88 -1.00
C MET A 34 18.24 8.58 -1.77
N GLN A 35 18.18 8.07 -2.98
CA GLN A 35 19.36 7.79 -3.80
C GLN A 35 20.25 9.02 -4.01
N PRO A 36 19.75 10.17 -4.51
CA PRO A 36 20.57 11.38 -4.70
C PRO A 36 21.10 11.94 -3.38
N PHE A 37 20.45 11.62 -2.25
CA PHE A 37 20.96 11.99 -0.93
C PHE A 37 22.25 11.22 -0.61
N TRP A 38 22.23 9.90 -0.80
CA TRP A 38 23.42 9.07 -0.54
C TRP A 38 24.59 9.43 -1.45
N ASP A 39 24.32 9.68 -2.74
CA ASP A 39 25.35 10.15 -3.69
C ASP A 39 25.99 11.46 -3.21
N GLY A 40 25.16 12.40 -2.75
CA GLY A 40 25.65 13.66 -2.21
C GLY A 40 26.38 13.56 -0.87
N VAL A 41 26.07 12.52 -0.05
CA VAL A 41 26.84 12.21 1.18
C VAL A 41 28.24 11.72 0.81
N VAL A 42 28.34 10.77 -0.12
CA VAL A 42 29.62 10.22 -0.59
C VAL A 42 30.50 11.33 -1.18
N ASP A 43 29.92 12.24 -1.94
CA ASP A 43 30.63 13.35 -2.59
C ASP A 43 30.86 14.57 -1.68
N HIS A 44 30.50 14.50 -0.38
CA HIS A 44 30.58 15.60 0.58
C HIS A 44 29.91 16.91 0.11
N LYS A 45 28.84 16.82 -0.69
CA LYS A 45 28.15 17.97 -1.31
C LYS A 45 27.08 18.61 -0.40
N TRP A 46 26.79 18.02 0.75
CA TRP A 46 25.74 18.51 1.65
C TRP A 46 26.27 19.50 2.67
N SER A 47 25.67 20.70 2.71
CA SER A 47 25.87 21.64 3.80
C SER A 47 24.99 21.29 5.02
N ALA A 48 25.36 21.81 6.18
CA ALA A 48 24.58 21.66 7.42
C ALA A 48 23.12 22.15 7.23
N ALA A 49 22.92 23.23 6.47
CA ALA A 49 21.58 23.75 6.15
C ALA A 49 20.76 22.77 5.29
N HIS A 50 21.40 22.07 4.35
CA HIS A 50 20.73 21.04 3.55
C HIS A 50 20.31 19.85 4.39
N LEU A 51 21.16 19.39 5.29
CA LEU A 51 20.88 18.27 6.20
C LEU A 51 19.75 18.61 7.17
N ALA A 52 19.76 19.82 7.74
CA ALA A 52 18.68 20.29 8.60
C ALA A 52 17.33 20.29 7.87
N LYS A 53 17.28 20.81 6.63
CA LYS A 53 16.07 20.84 5.82
C LYS A 53 15.57 19.43 5.49
N LEU A 54 16.45 18.49 5.19
CA LEU A 54 16.08 17.10 4.93
C LEU A 54 15.52 16.44 6.19
N ARG A 55 16.19 16.62 7.34
CA ARG A 55 15.71 16.13 8.64
C ARG A 55 14.30 16.63 8.93
N ASP A 56 14.07 17.93 8.78
CA ASP A 56 12.77 18.55 9.06
C ASP A 56 11.67 18.04 8.09
N THR A 57 12.05 17.67 6.87
CA THR A 57 11.13 17.05 5.90
C THR A 57 10.80 15.59 6.23
N LEU A 58 11.76 14.83 6.78
CA LEU A 58 11.60 13.42 7.12
C LEU A 58 10.96 13.20 8.50
N GLN A 59 11.16 14.12 9.43
CA GLN A 59 10.71 14.00 10.82
C GLN A 59 9.21 13.70 10.98
N PRO A 60 8.28 14.31 10.20
CA PRO A 60 6.84 14.02 10.32
C PRO A 60 6.42 12.68 9.73
N ILE A 61 7.31 11.97 9.02
CA ILE A 61 6.95 10.75 8.30
C ILE A 61 6.87 9.58 9.28
N ASN A 62 5.67 9.06 9.49
CA ASN A 62 5.43 7.87 10.29
C ASN A 62 4.96 6.70 9.40
N LEU A 63 5.91 5.90 8.94
CA LEU A 63 5.62 4.73 8.10
C LEU A 63 4.86 3.64 8.87
N MET A 64 5.14 3.47 10.16
CA MET A 64 4.48 2.44 10.97
C MET A 64 2.99 2.72 11.15
N GLU A 65 2.63 3.97 11.36
CA GLU A 65 1.22 4.37 11.44
C GLU A 65 0.51 4.17 10.09
N GLY A 66 1.18 4.53 8.99
CA GLY A 66 0.69 4.27 7.63
C GLY A 66 0.41 2.78 7.40
N MET A 67 1.35 1.91 7.75
CA MET A 67 1.20 0.45 7.66
C MET A 67 0.06 -0.08 8.54
N ALA A 68 -0.03 0.38 9.78
CA ALA A 68 -1.13 -0.02 10.68
C ALA A 68 -2.51 0.41 10.15
N ARG A 69 -2.59 1.56 9.47
CA ARG A 69 -3.81 2.04 8.81
C ARG A 69 -4.20 1.16 7.64
N CYS A 70 -3.26 0.82 6.76
CA CYS A 70 -3.55 -0.01 5.60
C CYS A 70 -3.95 -1.44 6.00
N PHE A 71 -3.32 -2.06 6.99
CA PHE A 71 -3.75 -3.37 7.48
C PHE A 71 -5.18 -3.36 8.04
N ARG A 72 -5.57 -2.29 8.72
CA ARG A 72 -6.98 -2.11 9.13
C ARG A 72 -7.92 -1.95 7.93
N GLY A 73 -7.51 -1.18 6.92
CA GLY A 73 -8.26 -1.00 5.69
C GLY A 73 -8.47 -2.30 4.93
N GLU A 74 -7.40 -3.05 4.68
CA GLU A 74 -7.43 -4.35 4.01
C GLU A 74 -8.32 -5.35 4.77
N ARG A 75 -8.18 -5.45 6.09
CA ARG A 75 -9.03 -6.31 6.91
C ARG A 75 -10.50 -5.94 6.80
N ASN A 76 -10.82 -4.65 6.82
CA ASN A 76 -12.21 -4.19 6.69
C ASN A 76 -12.77 -4.50 5.31
N MET A 77 -11.97 -4.35 4.26
CA MET A 77 -12.33 -4.70 2.89
C MET A 77 -12.59 -6.21 2.76
N ILE A 78 -11.69 -7.05 3.29
CA ILE A 78 -11.87 -8.51 3.29
C ILE A 78 -13.16 -8.89 4.04
N ASN A 79 -13.36 -8.33 5.25
CA ASN A 79 -14.58 -8.61 6.03
C ASN A 79 -15.85 -8.18 5.29
N PHE A 80 -15.81 -7.04 4.59
CA PHE A 80 -16.93 -6.58 3.77
C PHE A 80 -17.25 -7.58 2.65
N TRP A 81 -16.24 -8.02 1.90
CA TRP A 81 -16.44 -9.02 0.83
C TRP A 81 -16.87 -10.36 1.38
N MET A 82 -16.29 -10.84 2.47
CA MET A 82 -16.68 -12.10 3.10
C MET A 82 -18.13 -12.06 3.59
N SER A 83 -18.59 -10.97 4.19
CA SER A 83 -19.97 -10.84 4.63
C SER A 83 -20.95 -10.83 3.45
N ARG A 84 -20.57 -10.24 2.32
CA ARG A 84 -21.36 -10.27 1.09
C ARG A 84 -21.46 -11.68 0.50
N LEU A 85 -20.34 -12.41 0.48
CA LEU A 85 -20.32 -13.79 -0.01
C LEU A 85 -21.17 -14.74 0.86
N HIS A 86 -21.15 -14.55 2.18
CA HIS A 86 -21.94 -15.38 3.09
C HIS A 86 -23.41 -14.98 3.14
N GLY A 87 -23.73 -13.72 2.93
CA GLY A 87 -25.11 -13.19 3.00
C GLY A 87 -25.87 -13.18 1.67
N GLY A 88 -25.21 -13.36 0.56
CA GLY A 88 -25.75 -13.02 -0.77
C GLY A 88 -25.77 -14.15 -1.77
N GLY A 89 -26.11 -15.40 -1.44
CA GLY A 89 -26.41 -16.45 -2.44
C GLY A 89 -25.88 -16.20 -3.88
N SER A 90 -26.67 -16.46 -4.89
CA SER A 90 -26.33 -16.31 -6.32
C SER A 90 -25.93 -14.88 -6.77
N ASP A 91 -26.32 -13.85 -6.04
CA ASP A 91 -26.06 -12.45 -6.44
C ASP A 91 -24.62 -12.02 -6.15
N ALA A 92 -24.02 -12.52 -5.08
CA ALA A 92 -22.62 -12.18 -4.74
C ALA A 92 -21.60 -12.77 -5.73
N THR A 93 -21.87 -13.97 -6.23
CA THR A 93 -21.04 -14.59 -7.27
C THR A 93 -21.18 -13.88 -8.62
N ARG A 94 -22.33 -13.28 -8.90
CA ARG A 94 -22.58 -12.51 -10.10
C ARG A 94 -21.88 -11.15 -10.06
N GLU A 95 -21.84 -10.48 -8.91
CA GLU A 95 -21.07 -9.23 -8.72
C GLU A 95 -19.55 -9.44 -8.83
N LEU A 96 -19.03 -10.55 -8.30
CA LEU A 96 -17.63 -10.94 -8.49
C LEU A 96 -17.30 -11.25 -9.95
N GLY A 97 -18.21 -11.86 -10.69
CA GLY A 97 -18.07 -12.10 -12.13
C GLY A 97 -18.03 -10.82 -12.96
N MET A 98 -18.58 -9.71 -12.48
CA MET A 98 -18.47 -8.39 -13.14
C MET A 98 -17.11 -7.71 -12.94
N ILE A 99 -16.37 -8.10 -11.90
CA ILE A 99 -15.05 -7.54 -11.58
C ILE A 99 -13.94 -8.38 -12.22
N THR A 100 -14.16 -9.66 -12.39
CA THR A 100 -13.26 -10.57 -13.13
C THR A 100 -13.72 -10.66 -14.56
N ASP A 101 -12.84 -10.27 -15.49
CA ASP A 101 -13.06 -10.45 -16.92
C ASP A 101 -13.60 -11.87 -17.20
N GLU A 102 -14.70 -11.99 -17.94
CA GLU A 102 -15.38 -13.26 -18.28
C GLU A 102 -14.47 -14.33 -18.90
N SER A 103 -13.26 -13.96 -19.26
CA SER A 103 -12.24 -14.85 -19.82
C SER A 103 -11.48 -15.72 -18.78
N ILE A 104 -11.61 -15.41 -17.50
CA ILE A 104 -11.04 -16.27 -16.45
C ILE A 104 -12.12 -17.21 -15.97
N PRO A 105 -12.06 -18.53 -16.34
CA PRO A 105 -12.97 -19.48 -15.74
C PRO A 105 -12.74 -19.46 -14.23
N VAL A 106 -13.77 -19.06 -13.47
CA VAL A 106 -13.77 -19.12 -12.00
C VAL A 106 -13.88 -20.59 -11.56
N GLY A 107 -12.96 -21.38 -12.06
CA GLY A 107 -12.56 -22.67 -11.54
C GLY A 107 -11.35 -22.42 -10.65
N LEU A 108 -11.51 -21.66 -9.59
CA LEU A 108 -10.67 -21.85 -8.44
C LEU A 108 -10.97 -23.25 -7.96
N GLY A 109 -10.17 -24.21 -8.42
CA GLY A 109 -10.21 -25.63 -8.02
C GLY A 109 -9.86 -25.79 -6.53
N LEU A 110 -10.61 -25.12 -5.70
CA LEU A 110 -10.68 -25.44 -4.28
C LEU A 110 -11.51 -26.71 -4.20
N PRO A 111 -10.96 -27.81 -3.68
CA PRO A 111 -11.72 -29.06 -3.52
C PRO A 111 -12.99 -28.76 -2.74
N ASP A 112 -14.13 -29.30 -3.19
CA ASP A 112 -15.47 -29.17 -2.62
C ASP A 112 -15.60 -29.62 -1.13
N GLY A 113 -14.55 -29.67 -0.38
CA GLY A 113 -14.51 -30.05 1.04
C GLY A 113 -13.84 -29.06 1.97
N TRP A 114 -13.22 -28.01 1.45
CA TRP A 114 -12.41 -27.11 2.29
C TRP A 114 -13.23 -26.18 3.19
N ILE A 115 -14.49 -25.94 2.83
CA ILE A 115 -15.38 -25.01 3.55
C ILE A 115 -16.07 -25.67 4.75
N TYR A 116 -16.12 -27.00 4.84
CA TYR A 116 -16.92 -27.73 5.83
C TYR A 116 -16.15 -28.52 6.90
N GLN A 117 -14.81 -28.46 6.95
CA GLN A 117 -14.02 -29.28 7.88
C GLN A 117 -13.59 -28.55 9.18
N ASN A 118 -14.07 -27.32 9.44
CA ASN A 118 -13.77 -26.63 10.68
C ASN A 118 -15.08 -26.10 11.36
N GLN A 119 -15.99 -27.01 11.66
CA GLN A 119 -17.02 -26.81 12.68
C GLN A 119 -16.73 -27.70 13.88
#